data_065fd6f8c87b6e2781f10c0e2a5f4054
#
_entry.id   065fd6f8c87b6e2781f10c0e2a5f4054
#
_cell.length_a   1.000
_cell.length_b   1.000
_cell.length_c   1.000
_cell.angle_alpha   90.00
_cell.angle_beta   90.00
_cell.angle_gamma   90.00
#
_symmetry.space_group_name_H-M   'P 1'
#
loop_
_entity.id
_entity.type
_entity.pdbx_description
1 polymer ?
#
loop_
_entity_poly.entity_id
_entity_poly.type
_entity_poly.pdbx_seq_one_letter_code
_entity_poly.pdbx_strand_id
1 'polypeptide(L)'
;VIIPFCTSYSRGVTPNPCADCNEKIKFGVLWEAAEELLGNDFSVATGHYARIIKKEGRHYLAKGANKAKDQSYFLSGIPAKKIPRILFPLGDFRSKEETRELVRAFGLAVSERPESMEICFANEEGYRAMISGDQNPGPIMDTSGKVLGDHKGIGGYTLGQRKGLGIASKHPLFVISIVPETNTVVVASRAEAFRSEVTAGSVNMLTPEYMKEGLILFGKIRSQGEPVPCRILYVGNDCLSVRFSEPVFAPAPGQRLVIYTEEGYVAAGGVIKDSPID
;
A
#
# COMPACT_ATOMS: atom_id res chain seq x y z
N VAL A 1 -2.89 6.12 13.60
CA VAL A 1 -1.97 5.55 12.60
C VAL A 1 -0.78 4.89 13.30
N ILE A 2 -0.06 5.56 14.21
CA ILE A 2 1.19 5.04 14.80
C ILE A 2 0.95 3.78 15.65
N ILE A 3 0.06 3.82 16.64
CA ILE A 3 -0.22 2.65 17.50
C ILE A 3 -0.68 1.43 16.68
N PRO A 4 -1.69 1.54 15.78
CA PRO A 4 -2.07 0.41 14.93
C PRO A 4 -0.93 -0.10 14.04
N PHE A 5 -0.05 0.78 13.55
CA PHE A 5 1.14 0.43 12.79
C PHE A 5 2.09 -0.48 13.61
N CYS A 6 2.46 -0.07 14.82
CA CYS A 6 3.33 -0.86 15.69
C CYS A 6 2.68 -2.21 16.07
N THR A 7 1.39 -2.20 16.43
CA THR A 7 0.63 -3.41 16.77
C THR A 7 0.53 -4.38 15.60
N SER A 8 0.40 -3.89 14.36
CA SER A 8 0.36 -4.77 13.18
C SER A 8 1.67 -5.51 12.99
N TYR A 9 2.80 -4.83 13.12
CA TYR A 9 4.11 -5.47 13.00
C TYR A 9 4.36 -6.53 14.08
N SER A 10 3.92 -6.31 15.32
CA SER A 10 4.04 -7.34 16.37
C SER A 10 3.21 -8.59 16.08
N ARG A 11 2.26 -8.51 15.15
CA ARG A 11 1.44 -9.63 14.66
C ARG A 11 1.90 -10.16 13.30
N GLY A 12 3.11 -9.84 12.84
CA GLY A 12 3.63 -10.27 11.55
C GLY A 12 2.95 -9.65 10.32
N VAL A 13 2.09 -8.64 10.52
CA VAL A 13 1.38 -7.93 9.46
C VAL A 13 2.16 -6.70 9.05
N THR A 14 2.31 -6.44 7.77
CA THR A 14 3.02 -5.27 7.22
C THR A 14 2.04 -4.17 6.81
N PRO A 15 1.70 -3.21 7.68
CA PRO A 15 0.70 -2.18 7.39
C PRO A 15 1.23 -1.15 6.38
N ASN A 16 0.31 -0.37 5.79
CA ASN A 16 0.64 0.78 4.96
C ASN A 16 0.20 2.09 5.64
N PRO A 17 1.05 2.69 6.47
CA PRO A 17 0.67 3.85 7.27
C PRO A 17 0.34 5.08 6.42
N CYS A 18 0.92 5.22 5.22
CA CYS A 18 0.60 6.33 4.32
C CYS A 18 -0.83 6.20 3.76
N ALA A 19 -1.25 4.99 3.37
CA ALA A 19 -2.63 4.75 2.94
C ALA A 19 -3.61 4.98 4.09
N ASP A 20 -3.31 4.47 5.28
CA ASP A 20 -4.13 4.68 6.48
C ASP A 20 -4.20 6.15 6.89
N CYS A 21 -3.11 6.91 6.79
CA CYS A 21 -3.11 8.34 7.06
C CYS A 21 -4.01 9.11 6.08
N ASN A 22 -3.94 8.79 4.79
CA ASN A 22 -4.81 9.41 3.81
C ASN A 22 -6.29 9.09 4.09
N GLU A 23 -6.62 7.81 4.30
CA GLU A 23 -7.99 7.36 4.54
C GLU A 23 -8.57 7.91 5.86
N LYS A 24 -7.83 7.73 6.98
CA LYS A 24 -8.36 7.96 8.33
C LYS A 24 -8.13 9.36 8.85
N ILE A 25 -7.04 10.02 8.45
CA ILE A 25 -6.68 11.34 8.97
C ILE A 25 -7.00 12.43 7.94
N LYS A 26 -6.32 12.46 6.79
CA LYS A 26 -6.45 13.59 5.84
C LYS A 26 -7.84 13.67 5.23
N PHE A 27 -8.35 12.53 4.73
CA PHE A 27 -9.68 12.45 4.15
C PHE A 27 -10.71 11.79 5.10
N GLY A 28 -10.35 11.54 6.34
CA GLY A 28 -11.20 11.12 7.45
C GLY A 28 -11.45 12.28 8.42
N VAL A 29 -10.81 12.25 9.58
CA VAL A 29 -11.01 13.19 10.70
C VAL A 29 -10.81 14.65 10.30
N LEU A 30 -9.78 14.97 9.51
CA LEU A 30 -9.56 16.36 9.06
C LEU A 30 -10.68 16.82 8.11
N TRP A 31 -11.16 15.93 7.25
CA TRP A 31 -12.30 16.21 6.38
C TRP A 31 -13.57 16.47 7.19
N GLU A 32 -13.86 15.65 8.20
CA GLU A 32 -15.03 15.79 9.08
C GLU A 32 -15.00 17.11 9.86
N ALA A 33 -13.81 17.48 10.39
CA ALA A 33 -13.61 18.77 11.05
C ALA A 33 -13.83 19.95 10.09
N ALA A 34 -13.41 19.83 8.84
CA ALA A 34 -13.67 20.86 7.83
C ALA A 34 -15.16 20.96 7.47
N GLU A 35 -15.88 19.84 7.39
CA GLU A 35 -17.34 19.82 7.18
C GLU A 35 -18.09 20.49 8.35
N GLU A 36 -17.65 20.25 9.58
CA GLU A 36 -18.26 20.88 10.76
C GLU A 36 -18.06 22.41 10.77
N LEU A 37 -16.87 22.88 10.36
CA LEU A 37 -16.53 24.31 10.38
C LEU A 37 -17.06 25.09 9.18
N LEU A 38 -17.08 24.48 8.00
CA LEU A 38 -17.31 25.17 6.71
C LEU A 38 -18.61 24.71 6.03
N GLY A 39 -19.31 23.75 6.61
CA GLY A 39 -20.44 23.10 5.94
C GLY A 39 -19.96 22.24 4.76
N ASN A 40 -20.81 22.11 3.74
CA ASN A 40 -20.52 21.24 2.59
C ASN A 40 -19.88 21.95 1.39
N ASP A 41 -19.66 23.25 1.46
CA ASP A 41 -19.14 24.06 0.34
C ASP A 41 -17.63 24.32 0.51
N PHE A 42 -16.85 23.26 0.45
CA PHE A 42 -15.38 23.32 0.41
C PHE A 42 -14.77 22.23 -0.47
N SER A 43 -13.54 22.43 -0.86
CA SER A 43 -12.69 21.41 -1.51
C SER A 43 -11.39 21.25 -0.75
N VAL A 44 -10.85 20.05 -0.75
CA VAL A 44 -9.55 19.75 -0.11
C VAL A 44 -8.49 19.61 -1.18
N ALA A 45 -7.47 20.47 -1.13
CA ALA A 45 -6.31 20.39 -2.01
C ALA A 45 -5.12 19.75 -1.28
N THR A 46 -4.42 18.85 -1.93
CA THR A 46 -3.19 18.24 -1.40
C THR A 46 -2.12 18.07 -2.48
N GLY A 47 -0.85 18.03 -2.06
CA GLY A 47 0.30 17.85 -2.97
C GLY A 47 0.52 16.41 -3.44
N HIS A 48 -0.50 15.55 -3.49
CA HIS A 48 -0.32 14.21 -4.03
C HIS A 48 -0.19 14.23 -5.56
N TYR A 49 0.72 13.40 -6.07
CA TYR A 49 0.83 13.10 -7.50
C TYR A 49 -0.23 12.07 -7.90
N ALA A 50 -1.45 12.52 -8.01
CA ALA A 50 -2.62 11.78 -8.48
C ALA A 50 -3.53 12.75 -9.23
N ARG A 51 -4.53 12.27 -9.96
CA ARG A 51 -5.46 13.12 -10.73
C ARG A 51 -6.90 12.82 -10.37
N ILE A 52 -7.73 13.84 -10.51
CA ILE A 52 -9.19 13.67 -10.57
C ILE A 52 -9.62 13.95 -12.00
N ILE A 53 -10.09 12.93 -12.68
CA ILE A 53 -10.57 13.00 -14.07
C ILE A 53 -12.08 13.11 -14.06
N LYS A 54 -12.61 14.15 -14.70
CA LYS A 54 -14.05 14.29 -14.92
C LYS A 54 -14.41 13.75 -16.29
N LYS A 55 -15.28 12.73 -16.34
CA LYS A 55 -15.76 12.11 -17.58
C LYS A 55 -17.24 11.78 -17.41
N GLU A 56 -18.08 12.21 -18.37
CA GLU A 56 -19.52 11.93 -18.40
C GLU A 56 -20.24 12.28 -17.08
N GLY A 57 -19.87 13.42 -16.49
CA GLY A 57 -20.46 13.92 -15.23
C GLY A 57 -19.94 13.22 -13.96
N ARG A 58 -19.08 12.22 -14.06
CA ARG A 58 -18.46 11.50 -12.93
C ARG A 58 -17.02 11.96 -12.71
N HIS A 59 -16.55 11.76 -11.48
CA HIS A 59 -15.18 12.06 -11.08
C HIS A 59 -14.46 10.75 -10.72
N TYR A 60 -13.29 10.54 -11.30
CA TYR A 60 -12.48 9.34 -11.13
C TYR A 60 -11.13 9.72 -10.50
N LEU A 61 -10.78 9.03 -9.43
CA LEU A 61 -9.40 9.06 -8.94
C LEU A 61 -8.53 8.30 -9.94
N ALA A 62 -7.48 8.93 -10.45
CA ALA A 62 -6.61 8.36 -11.48
C ALA A 62 -5.13 8.48 -11.11
N LYS A 63 -4.31 7.67 -11.76
CA LYS A 63 -2.85 7.76 -11.68
C LYS A 63 -2.37 9.15 -12.04
N GLY A 64 -1.34 9.63 -11.33
CA GLY A 64 -0.61 10.86 -11.71
C GLY A 64 0.04 10.75 -13.08
N ALA A 65 0.25 11.88 -13.74
CA ALA A 65 0.92 11.93 -15.05
C ALA A 65 2.38 11.44 -14.97
N ASN A 66 3.06 11.70 -13.86
CA ASN A 66 4.38 11.14 -13.56
C ASN A 66 4.24 9.72 -12.98
N LYS A 67 4.47 8.70 -13.82
CA LYS A 67 4.38 7.29 -13.42
C LYS A 67 5.32 6.93 -12.25
N ALA A 68 6.52 7.52 -12.21
CA ALA A 68 7.51 7.25 -11.17
C ALA A 68 7.13 7.85 -9.80
N LYS A 69 6.26 8.86 -9.79
CA LYS A 69 5.80 9.57 -8.60
C LYS A 69 4.32 9.33 -8.29
N ASP A 70 3.63 8.51 -9.08
CA ASP A 70 2.21 8.22 -8.87
C ASP A 70 1.91 7.77 -7.44
N GLN A 71 1.00 8.49 -6.79
CA GLN A 71 0.58 8.25 -5.40
C GLN A 71 -0.87 7.77 -5.29
N SER A 72 -1.52 7.48 -6.40
CA SER A 72 -2.91 7.00 -6.43
C SER A 72 -3.13 5.71 -5.61
N TYR A 73 -2.11 4.86 -5.50
CA TYR A 73 -2.09 3.68 -4.65
C TYR A 73 -2.44 4.01 -3.19
N PHE A 74 -1.85 5.05 -2.62
CA PHE A 74 -2.07 5.46 -1.23
C PHE A 74 -3.42 6.15 -0.99
N LEU A 75 -4.15 6.46 -2.05
CA LEU A 75 -5.42 7.18 -2.02
C LEU A 75 -6.63 6.24 -2.24
N SER A 76 -6.37 4.97 -2.47
CA SER A 76 -7.41 3.97 -2.80
C SER A 76 -8.46 3.74 -1.69
N GLY A 77 -8.17 4.16 -0.45
CA GLY A 77 -9.12 4.11 0.68
C GLY A 77 -10.03 5.34 0.80
N ILE A 78 -9.88 6.36 -0.04
CA ILE A 78 -10.72 7.56 0.02
C ILE A 78 -12.16 7.21 -0.40
N PRO A 79 -13.19 7.55 0.41
CA PRO A 79 -14.57 7.31 0.05
C PRO A 79 -14.95 7.96 -1.29
N ALA A 80 -15.60 7.22 -2.20
CA ALA A 80 -15.97 7.70 -3.54
C ALA A 80 -16.74 9.03 -3.52
N LYS A 81 -17.62 9.24 -2.53
CA LYS A 81 -18.41 10.47 -2.36
C LYS A 81 -17.56 11.74 -2.14
N LYS A 82 -16.30 11.59 -1.68
CA LYS A 82 -15.39 12.71 -1.43
C LYS A 82 -14.59 13.12 -2.68
N ILE A 83 -14.44 12.23 -3.65
CA ILE A 83 -13.63 12.43 -4.86
C ILE A 83 -13.96 13.73 -5.62
N PRO A 84 -15.26 14.12 -5.82
CA PRO A 84 -15.58 15.34 -6.55
C PRO A 84 -15.11 16.65 -5.91
N ARG A 85 -14.77 16.60 -4.61
CA ARG A 85 -14.36 17.78 -3.81
C ARG A 85 -12.88 17.75 -3.46
N ILE A 86 -12.07 16.93 -4.17
CA ILE A 86 -10.64 16.81 -3.98
C ILE A 86 -9.90 17.43 -5.16
N LEU A 87 -8.81 18.12 -4.86
CA LEU A 87 -7.91 18.72 -5.85
C LEU A 87 -6.49 18.20 -5.63
N PHE A 88 -5.85 17.77 -6.71
CA PHE A 88 -4.45 17.38 -6.72
C PHE A 88 -3.66 18.26 -7.71
N PRO A 89 -3.23 19.46 -7.30
CA PRO A 89 -2.57 20.41 -8.19
C PRO A 89 -1.31 19.87 -8.85
N LEU A 90 -0.63 18.89 -8.24
CA LEU A 90 0.59 18.30 -8.77
C LEU A 90 0.33 17.07 -9.67
N GLY A 91 -0.93 16.70 -9.89
CA GLY A 91 -1.29 15.47 -10.59
C GLY A 91 -0.88 15.41 -12.05
N ASP A 92 -0.86 16.56 -12.73
CA ASP A 92 -0.55 16.66 -14.16
C ASP A 92 0.93 16.93 -14.46
N PHE A 93 1.75 17.20 -13.43
CA PHE A 93 3.20 17.38 -13.63
C PHE A 93 3.86 16.06 -14.05
N ARG A 94 4.64 16.10 -15.09
CA ARG A 94 5.33 14.94 -15.67
C ARG A 94 6.72 14.72 -15.10
N SER A 95 7.33 15.76 -14.57
CA SER A 95 8.66 15.72 -13.96
C SER A 95 8.69 16.44 -12.60
N LYS A 96 9.72 16.17 -11.82
CA LYS A 96 9.99 16.89 -10.59
C LYS A 96 10.53 18.29 -10.86
N GLU A 97 11.22 18.44 -11.96
CA GLU A 97 11.78 19.72 -12.43
C GLU A 97 10.67 20.73 -12.66
N GLU A 98 9.59 20.36 -13.36
CA GLU A 98 8.41 21.21 -13.54
C GLU A 98 7.84 21.71 -12.19
N THR A 99 7.73 20.81 -11.20
CA THR A 99 7.25 21.19 -9.87
C THR A 99 8.22 22.15 -9.18
N ARG A 100 9.53 21.89 -9.25
CA ARG A 100 10.56 22.75 -8.65
C ARG A 100 10.63 24.12 -9.30
N GLU A 101 10.53 24.19 -10.63
CA GLU A 101 10.49 25.45 -11.38
C GLU A 101 9.31 26.30 -10.96
N LEU A 102 8.12 25.70 -10.84
CA LEU A 102 6.94 26.41 -10.37
C LEU A 102 7.12 26.93 -8.93
N VAL A 103 7.64 26.10 -8.04
CA VAL A 103 7.90 26.47 -6.64
C VAL A 103 8.92 27.60 -6.54
N ARG A 104 9.97 27.60 -7.37
CA ARG A 104 10.94 28.70 -7.49
C ARG A 104 10.29 29.98 -8.02
N ALA A 105 9.44 29.86 -9.03
CA ALA A 105 8.72 31.02 -9.59
C ALA A 105 7.82 31.69 -8.55
N PHE A 106 7.28 30.94 -7.61
CA PHE A 106 6.51 31.44 -6.45
C PHE A 106 7.39 31.94 -5.28
N GLY A 107 8.73 31.87 -5.39
CA GLY A 107 9.65 32.29 -4.33
C GLY A 107 9.60 31.43 -3.06
N LEU A 108 9.13 30.20 -3.14
CA LEU A 108 8.98 29.31 -1.97
C LEU A 108 10.31 28.59 -1.66
N ALA A 109 10.79 28.72 -0.43
CA ALA A 109 12.04 28.13 0.04
C ALA A 109 12.06 26.58 0.06
N VAL A 110 10.91 25.93 -0.14
CA VAL A 110 10.81 24.46 -0.12
C VAL A 110 11.32 23.78 -1.38
N SER A 111 11.68 24.54 -2.43
CA SER A 111 12.17 24.01 -3.74
C SER A 111 13.38 23.09 -3.60
N GLU A 112 14.23 23.34 -2.60
CA GLU A 112 15.50 22.61 -2.39
C GLU A 112 15.40 21.51 -1.31
N ARG A 113 14.24 21.31 -0.71
CA ARG A 113 14.07 20.25 0.29
C ARG A 113 14.24 18.85 -0.31
N PRO A 114 15.03 17.97 0.32
CA PRO A 114 15.12 16.57 -0.08
C PRO A 114 13.75 15.89 0.07
N GLU A 115 13.53 14.84 -0.72
CA GLU A 115 12.33 14.03 -0.55
C GLU A 115 12.38 13.23 0.75
N SER A 116 11.24 13.15 1.42
CA SER A 116 11.06 12.18 2.50
C SER A 116 11.00 10.78 1.91
N MET A 117 12.07 10.00 2.09
CA MET A 117 12.17 8.62 1.60
C MET A 117 11.53 7.62 2.56
N GLU A 118 11.24 8.04 3.80
CA GLU A 118 10.68 7.22 4.86
C GLU A 118 9.30 7.72 5.33
N ILE A 119 8.64 6.91 6.14
CA ILE A 119 7.39 7.30 6.80
C ILE A 119 7.63 8.50 7.72
N CYS A 120 6.74 9.49 7.66
CA CYS A 120 6.92 10.82 8.26
C CYS A 120 7.06 10.86 9.79
N PHE A 121 6.74 9.77 10.49
CA PHE A 121 6.88 9.66 11.94
C PHE A 121 8.05 8.74 12.37
N ALA A 122 8.80 8.15 11.43
CA ALA A 122 10.03 7.44 11.76
C ALA A 122 11.13 8.45 12.12
N ASN A 123 11.90 8.14 13.16
CA ASN A 123 13.09 8.88 13.53
C ASN A 123 14.31 8.43 12.68
N GLU A 124 15.49 8.98 12.98
CA GLU A 124 16.74 8.65 12.29
C GLU A 124 17.12 7.16 12.39
N GLU A 125 16.68 6.47 13.45
CA GLU A 125 16.85 5.03 13.64
C GLU A 125 15.89 4.18 12.81
N GLY A 126 14.94 4.85 12.12
CA GLY A 126 13.91 4.22 11.30
C GLY A 126 12.73 3.67 12.13
N TYR A 127 11.69 3.23 11.44
CA TYR A 127 10.46 2.75 12.07
C TYR A 127 10.65 1.48 12.93
N ARG A 128 11.72 0.72 12.71
CA ARG A 128 12.02 -0.51 13.48
C ARG A 128 12.27 -0.24 14.96
N ALA A 129 12.85 0.90 15.30
CA ALA A 129 13.04 1.31 16.69
C ALA A 129 11.70 1.53 17.42
N MET A 130 10.63 1.86 16.69
CA MET A 130 9.30 2.07 17.25
C MET A 130 8.52 0.75 17.47
N ILE A 131 8.93 -0.35 16.82
CA ILE A 131 8.27 -1.66 16.92
C ILE A 131 8.81 -2.45 18.11
N SER A 132 9.74 -1.89 18.89
CA SER A 132 10.54 -2.55 19.94
C SER A 132 9.79 -3.05 21.19
N GLY A 133 8.47 -3.27 21.14
CA GLY A 133 7.65 -3.76 22.25
C GLY A 133 7.90 -5.22 22.54
N ASP A 134 7.84 -6.20 21.85
CA ASP A 134 8.02 -7.63 22.17
C ASP A 134 8.99 -8.29 21.15
N GLN A 135 10.28 -8.07 21.35
CA GLN A 135 11.31 -8.73 20.55
C GLN A 135 11.71 -10.07 21.18
N ASN A 136 10.77 -11.00 21.26
CA ASN A 136 11.10 -12.35 21.67
C ASN A 136 11.83 -13.05 20.51
N PRO A 137 13.07 -13.55 20.73
CA PRO A 137 13.75 -14.37 19.74
C PRO A 137 12.92 -15.62 19.43
N GLY A 138 13.02 -16.08 18.19
CA GLY A 138 12.32 -17.29 17.75
C GLY A 138 12.97 -17.88 16.50
N PRO A 139 12.54 -19.07 16.06
CA PRO A 139 13.18 -19.79 14.97
C PRO A 139 12.89 -19.17 13.60
N ILE A 140 13.90 -19.20 12.73
CA ILE A 140 13.75 -19.06 11.29
C ILE A 140 13.80 -20.47 10.72
N MET A 141 12.73 -20.89 10.04
CA MET A 141 12.56 -22.23 9.49
C MET A 141 12.41 -22.22 7.98
N ASP A 142 12.79 -23.29 7.32
CA ASP A 142 12.37 -23.55 5.95
C ASP A 142 11.00 -24.22 5.87
N THR A 143 10.47 -24.45 4.66
CA THR A 143 9.16 -25.06 4.42
C THR A 143 9.07 -26.53 4.88
N SER A 144 10.19 -27.20 5.15
CA SER A 144 10.20 -28.53 5.75
C SER A 144 10.14 -28.54 7.27
N GLY A 145 10.15 -27.37 7.90
CA GLY A 145 10.22 -27.20 9.36
C GLY A 145 11.63 -27.28 9.94
N LYS A 146 12.67 -27.32 9.10
CA LYS A 146 14.04 -27.30 9.57
C LYS A 146 14.43 -25.90 10.04
N VAL A 147 14.96 -25.80 11.26
CA VAL A 147 15.49 -24.56 11.82
C VAL A 147 16.80 -24.20 11.12
N LEU A 148 16.89 -22.98 10.59
CA LEU A 148 18.05 -22.41 9.89
C LEU A 148 18.79 -21.38 10.74
N GLY A 149 18.17 -20.85 11.77
CA GLY A 149 18.71 -19.84 12.68
C GLY A 149 17.63 -19.23 13.54
N ASP A 150 17.96 -18.13 14.22
CA ASP A 150 17.04 -17.42 15.10
C ASP A 150 16.86 -15.97 14.65
N HIS A 151 15.67 -15.45 14.83
CA HIS A 151 15.35 -14.03 14.65
C HIS A 151 15.28 -13.31 16.01
N LYS A 152 15.39 -11.97 15.96
CA LYS A 152 15.31 -11.11 17.16
C LYS A 152 13.92 -10.55 17.47
N GLY A 153 12.87 -11.15 16.89
CA GLY A 153 11.49 -10.72 16.96
C GLY A 153 10.86 -10.64 15.59
N ILE A 154 9.63 -11.18 15.44
CA ILE A 154 8.91 -11.24 14.15
C ILE A 154 8.60 -9.88 13.56
N GLY A 155 8.42 -8.84 14.39
CA GLY A 155 8.15 -7.48 13.93
C GLY A 155 9.25 -6.84 13.07
N GLY A 156 10.47 -7.41 13.07
CA GLY A 156 11.57 -7.00 12.21
C GLY A 156 11.52 -7.55 10.78
N TYR A 157 10.51 -8.37 10.46
CA TYR A 157 10.42 -9.10 9.19
C TYR A 157 9.17 -8.70 8.40
N THR A 158 9.29 -8.84 7.08
CA THR A 158 8.22 -8.55 6.12
C THR A 158 8.25 -9.60 5.01
N LEU A 159 7.10 -10.01 4.49
CA LEU A 159 7.02 -10.95 3.37
C LEU A 159 7.80 -10.42 2.15
N GLY A 160 8.61 -11.30 1.56
CA GLY A 160 9.50 -10.98 0.46
C GLY A 160 10.85 -10.39 0.88
N GLN A 161 11.11 -10.21 2.19
CA GLN A 161 12.40 -9.75 2.69
C GLN A 161 13.49 -10.78 2.42
N ARG A 162 14.61 -10.32 1.85
CA ARG A 162 15.82 -11.13 1.56
C ARG A 162 16.97 -10.78 2.46
N LYS A 163 17.18 -9.47 2.73
CA LYS A 163 18.32 -8.99 3.50
C LYS A 163 18.02 -8.99 5.00
N GLY A 164 19.07 -9.16 5.82
CA GLY A 164 18.93 -9.07 7.28
C GLY A 164 18.32 -10.32 7.93
N LEU A 165 18.31 -11.47 7.26
CA LEU A 165 17.83 -12.73 7.84
C LEU A 165 18.82 -13.33 8.85
N GLY A 166 20.10 -13.03 8.74
CA GLY A 166 21.14 -13.55 9.67
C GLY A 166 21.43 -15.04 9.53
N ILE A 167 20.95 -15.69 8.47
CA ILE A 167 21.14 -17.11 8.18
C ILE A 167 22.09 -17.34 7.01
N ALA A 168 22.89 -18.39 7.08
CA ALA A 168 23.76 -18.82 6.00
C ALA A 168 23.00 -19.78 5.08
N SER A 169 22.98 -19.50 3.78
CA SER A 169 22.38 -20.35 2.78
C SER A 169 23.15 -20.31 1.47
N LYS A 170 23.18 -21.44 0.74
CA LYS A 170 23.79 -21.53 -0.60
C LYS A 170 23.00 -20.72 -1.65
N HIS A 171 21.70 -20.55 -1.46
CA HIS A 171 20.80 -19.83 -2.34
C HIS A 171 20.10 -18.71 -1.60
N PRO A 172 19.69 -17.63 -2.31
CA PRO A 172 18.91 -16.56 -1.69
C PRO A 172 17.58 -17.09 -1.12
N LEU A 173 17.35 -16.80 0.16
CA LEU A 173 16.08 -17.10 0.83
C LEU A 173 15.28 -15.81 1.04
N PHE A 174 13.96 -15.96 1.06
CA PHE A 174 12.98 -14.88 1.21
C PHE A 174 11.96 -15.26 2.28
N VAL A 175 11.54 -14.32 3.08
CA VAL A 175 10.42 -14.52 4.02
C VAL A 175 9.15 -14.77 3.20
N ILE A 176 8.51 -15.90 3.44
CA ILE A 176 7.26 -16.30 2.77
C ILE A 176 6.07 -16.35 3.71
N SER A 177 6.33 -16.51 5.01
CA SER A 177 5.30 -16.47 6.06
C SER A 177 5.90 -16.01 7.37
N ILE A 178 5.07 -15.39 8.19
CA ILE A 178 5.35 -15.05 9.59
C ILE A 178 4.19 -15.65 10.40
N VAL A 179 4.52 -16.49 11.36
CA VAL A 179 3.54 -17.21 12.19
C VAL A 179 3.63 -16.71 13.63
N PRO A 180 2.79 -15.74 14.04
CA PRO A 180 2.87 -15.11 15.35
C PRO A 180 2.62 -16.07 16.49
N GLU A 181 1.72 -17.05 16.30
CA GLU A 181 1.30 -18.02 17.31
C GLU A 181 2.47 -18.89 17.81
N THR A 182 3.42 -19.18 16.92
CA THR A 182 4.63 -19.96 17.23
C THR A 182 5.89 -19.10 17.24
N ASN A 183 5.75 -17.78 17.08
CA ASN A 183 6.84 -16.83 16.98
C ASN A 183 7.88 -17.27 15.93
N THR A 184 7.43 -17.67 14.73
CA THR A 184 8.27 -18.29 13.69
C THR A 184 8.29 -17.46 12.42
N VAL A 185 9.48 -17.31 11.81
CA VAL A 185 9.65 -16.77 10.45
C VAL A 185 9.95 -17.91 9.50
N VAL A 186 9.12 -18.08 8.47
CA VAL A 186 9.33 -19.11 7.44
C VAL A 186 9.98 -18.49 6.22
N VAL A 187 11.05 -19.12 5.74
CA VAL A 187 11.80 -18.67 4.57
C VAL A 187 11.85 -19.76 3.50
N ALA A 188 11.89 -19.33 2.24
CA ALA A 188 11.98 -20.25 1.10
C ALA A 188 12.71 -19.60 -0.07
N SER A 189 12.80 -20.34 -1.19
CA SER A 189 13.31 -19.82 -2.44
C SER A 189 12.40 -18.71 -2.99
N ARG A 190 12.92 -17.92 -3.94
CA ARG A 190 12.15 -16.85 -4.57
C ARG A 190 10.88 -17.38 -5.27
N ALA A 191 10.97 -18.56 -5.88
CA ALA A 191 9.86 -19.17 -6.62
C ALA A 191 8.66 -19.45 -5.69
N GLU A 192 8.91 -19.90 -4.48
CA GLU A 192 7.88 -20.23 -3.49
C GLU A 192 7.21 -18.99 -2.87
N ALA A 193 7.77 -17.79 -3.09
CA ALA A 193 7.17 -16.54 -2.64
C ALA A 193 6.11 -15.96 -3.60
N PHE A 194 5.94 -16.51 -4.79
CA PHE A 194 4.96 -16.03 -5.75
C PHE A 194 3.55 -16.57 -5.45
N ARG A 195 2.54 -15.76 -5.71
CA ARG A 195 1.13 -16.11 -5.59
C ARG A 195 0.37 -15.67 -6.82
N SER A 196 -0.50 -16.54 -7.32
CA SER A 196 -1.39 -16.24 -8.45
C SER A 196 -2.68 -15.55 -7.99
N GLU A 197 -3.13 -15.83 -6.77
CA GLU A 197 -4.34 -15.25 -6.20
C GLU A 197 -4.03 -14.36 -5.00
N VAL A 198 -4.80 -13.28 -4.88
CA VAL A 198 -4.72 -12.35 -3.74
C VAL A 198 -6.12 -11.95 -3.32
N THR A 199 -6.38 -12.06 -2.02
CA THR A 199 -7.63 -11.65 -1.40
C THR A 199 -7.40 -10.43 -0.51
N ALA A 200 -8.31 -9.46 -0.58
CA ALA A 200 -8.32 -8.28 0.26
C ALA A 200 -9.65 -8.10 0.98
N GLY A 201 -9.60 -7.54 2.16
CA GLY A 201 -10.77 -7.10 2.93
C GLY A 201 -10.80 -5.59 3.09
N SER A 202 -11.78 -5.08 3.80
CA SER A 202 -12.00 -3.63 4.00
C SER A 202 -11.99 -2.89 2.66
N VAL A 203 -12.80 -3.39 1.73
CA VAL A 203 -12.78 -2.97 0.33
C VAL A 203 -13.51 -1.64 0.17
N ASN A 204 -12.81 -0.62 -0.33
CA ASN A 204 -13.39 0.62 -0.80
C ASN A 204 -13.55 0.57 -2.32
N MET A 205 -14.77 0.64 -2.82
CA MET A 205 -15.07 0.69 -4.26
C MET A 205 -15.25 2.13 -4.71
N LEU A 206 -14.37 2.57 -5.62
CA LEU A 206 -14.44 3.93 -6.18
C LEU A 206 -15.23 3.96 -7.49
N THR A 207 -15.19 2.87 -8.27
CA THR A 207 -15.90 2.74 -9.54
C THR A 207 -16.60 1.38 -9.63
N PRO A 208 -17.72 1.18 -8.90
CA PRO A 208 -18.41 -0.12 -8.84
C PRO A 208 -18.81 -0.69 -10.20
N GLU A 209 -19.04 0.17 -11.20
CA GLU A 209 -19.38 -0.22 -12.57
C GLU A 209 -18.30 -1.06 -13.26
N TYR A 210 -17.03 -0.91 -12.87
CA TYR A 210 -15.91 -1.72 -13.37
C TYR A 210 -15.64 -2.96 -12.52
N MET A 211 -16.25 -3.08 -11.33
CA MET A 211 -15.97 -4.17 -10.40
C MET A 211 -16.99 -5.31 -10.58
N LYS A 212 -16.77 -6.13 -11.62
CA LYS A 212 -17.62 -7.28 -11.94
C LYS A 212 -16.76 -8.54 -12.06
N GLU A 213 -17.29 -9.66 -11.57
CA GLU A 213 -16.63 -10.97 -11.69
C GLU A 213 -16.36 -11.32 -13.15
N GLY A 214 -15.21 -11.94 -13.39
CA GLY A 214 -14.75 -12.33 -14.71
C GLY A 214 -14.05 -11.22 -15.50
N LEU A 215 -14.18 -9.93 -15.14
CA LEU A 215 -13.49 -8.85 -15.83
C LEU A 215 -11.98 -8.89 -15.57
N ILE A 216 -11.23 -8.45 -16.58
CA ILE A 216 -9.78 -8.29 -16.50
C ILE A 216 -9.51 -6.80 -16.27
N LEU A 217 -8.84 -6.52 -15.16
CA LEU A 217 -8.38 -5.21 -14.75
C LEU A 217 -6.89 -5.31 -14.38
N PHE A 218 -6.33 -4.31 -13.72
CA PHE A 218 -4.91 -4.26 -13.36
C PHE A 218 -4.76 -4.14 -11.85
N GLY A 219 -4.13 -5.15 -11.23
CA GLY A 219 -3.92 -5.19 -9.78
C GLY A 219 -2.51 -4.75 -9.40
N LYS A 220 -2.38 -4.02 -8.29
CA LYS A 220 -1.12 -3.58 -7.69
C LYS A 220 -1.13 -3.93 -6.21
N ILE A 221 -0.14 -4.70 -5.76
CA ILE A 221 -0.04 -5.20 -4.38
C ILE A 221 0.94 -4.40 -3.50
N ARG A 222 1.64 -3.43 -4.08
CA ARG A 222 2.62 -2.55 -3.42
C ARG A 222 2.61 -1.19 -4.10
N SER A 223 3.06 -0.15 -3.38
CA SER A 223 3.22 1.20 -3.95
C SER A 223 4.26 1.25 -5.08
N GLN A 224 5.28 0.43 -4.99
CA GLN A 224 6.32 0.28 -6.01
C GLN A 224 5.95 -0.80 -7.03
N GLY A 225 6.42 -0.66 -8.27
CA GLY A 225 6.17 -1.60 -9.37
C GLY A 225 4.97 -1.23 -10.24
N GLU A 226 4.82 -1.92 -11.34
CA GLU A 226 3.72 -1.73 -12.29
C GLU A 226 2.52 -2.60 -11.91
N PRO A 227 1.30 -2.16 -12.20
CA PRO A 227 0.12 -3.00 -12.08
C PRO A 227 0.17 -4.18 -13.05
N VAL A 228 -0.24 -5.35 -12.59
CA VAL A 228 -0.27 -6.59 -13.36
C VAL A 228 -1.72 -6.91 -13.76
N PRO A 229 -2.01 -7.36 -14.98
CA PRO A 229 -3.35 -7.79 -15.36
C PRO A 229 -3.87 -8.85 -14.39
N CYS A 230 -5.12 -8.71 -13.96
CA CYS A 230 -5.76 -9.66 -13.07
C CYS A 230 -7.25 -9.80 -13.40
N ARG A 231 -7.76 -11.01 -13.19
CA ARG A 231 -9.19 -11.31 -13.32
C ARG A 231 -9.86 -11.19 -11.96
N ILE A 232 -10.98 -10.49 -11.89
CA ILE A 232 -11.81 -10.45 -10.69
C ILE A 232 -12.47 -11.83 -10.52
N LEU A 233 -12.17 -12.51 -9.43
CA LEU A 233 -12.78 -13.80 -9.06
C LEU A 233 -14.03 -13.62 -8.24
N TYR A 234 -13.97 -12.68 -7.28
CA TYR A 234 -15.07 -12.37 -6.38
C TYR A 234 -15.01 -10.91 -5.97
N VAL A 235 -16.16 -10.27 -5.86
CA VAL A 235 -16.33 -8.94 -5.29
C VAL A 235 -17.61 -8.89 -4.45
N GLY A 236 -17.46 -8.55 -3.18
CA GLY A 236 -18.56 -8.37 -2.23
C GLY A 236 -18.35 -7.12 -1.40
N ASN A 237 -19.21 -6.91 -0.40
CA ASN A 237 -19.22 -5.66 0.39
C ASN A 237 -17.92 -5.40 1.15
N ASP A 238 -17.19 -6.41 1.57
CA ASP A 238 -15.94 -6.29 2.34
C ASP A 238 -14.85 -7.23 1.87
N CYS A 239 -15.00 -7.85 0.71
CA CYS A 239 -14.04 -8.82 0.18
C CYS A 239 -13.88 -8.67 -1.32
N LEU A 240 -12.63 -8.72 -1.75
CA LEU A 240 -12.20 -8.72 -3.15
C LEU A 240 -11.17 -9.82 -3.33
N SER A 241 -11.39 -10.74 -4.29
CA SER A 241 -10.41 -11.74 -4.68
C SER A 241 -10.10 -11.63 -6.16
N VAL A 242 -8.82 -11.69 -6.49
CA VAL A 242 -8.33 -11.60 -7.87
C VAL A 242 -7.32 -12.68 -8.17
N ARG A 243 -7.28 -13.13 -9.45
CA ARG A 243 -6.22 -13.97 -9.99
C ARG A 243 -5.40 -13.18 -10.98
N PHE A 244 -4.12 -13.02 -10.72
CA PHE A 244 -3.17 -12.36 -11.60
C PHE A 244 -2.84 -13.23 -12.82
N SER A 245 -2.63 -12.60 -13.98
CA SER A 245 -2.19 -13.28 -15.21
C SER A 245 -0.79 -13.88 -15.06
N GLU A 246 0.05 -13.20 -14.28
CA GLU A 246 1.38 -13.68 -13.87
C GLU A 246 1.46 -13.63 -12.36
N PRO A 247 2.00 -14.66 -11.68
CA PRO A 247 2.10 -14.67 -10.23
C PRO A 247 2.85 -13.44 -9.70
N VAL A 248 2.34 -12.83 -8.63
CA VAL A 248 2.93 -11.66 -7.99
C VAL A 248 3.79 -12.05 -6.80
N PHE A 249 4.90 -11.31 -6.61
CA PHE A 249 5.89 -11.64 -5.59
C PHE A 249 5.47 -11.19 -4.21
N ALA A 250 5.30 -12.13 -3.28
CA ALA A 250 5.11 -11.97 -1.86
C ALA A 250 4.05 -10.90 -1.50
N PRO A 251 2.76 -11.08 -1.85
CA PRO A 251 1.71 -10.19 -1.41
C PRO A 251 1.63 -10.23 0.12
N ALA A 252 1.94 -9.09 0.76
CA ALA A 252 2.08 -9.04 2.21
C ALA A 252 0.75 -8.65 2.87
N PRO A 253 0.27 -9.41 3.87
CA PRO A 253 -0.88 -9.02 4.68
C PRO A 253 -0.69 -7.63 5.28
N GLY A 254 -1.75 -6.80 5.23
CA GLY A 254 -1.72 -5.41 5.67
C GLY A 254 -1.32 -4.40 4.61
N GLN A 255 -0.67 -4.82 3.52
CA GLN A 255 -0.51 -3.96 2.34
C GLN A 255 -1.85 -3.80 1.59
N ARG A 256 -1.91 -2.88 0.63
CA ARG A 256 -3.12 -2.67 -0.17
C ARG A 256 -3.06 -3.49 -1.46
N LEU A 257 -4.19 -4.11 -1.81
CA LEU A 257 -4.50 -4.51 -3.17
C LEU A 257 -5.28 -3.36 -3.79
N VAL A 258 -4.73 -2.75 -4.84
CA VAL A 258 -5.38 -1.65 -5.56
C VAL A 258 -5.65 -2.06 -6.99
N ILE A 259 -6.89 -1.92 -7.42
CA ILE A 259 -7.35 -2.28 -8.76
C ILE A 259 -7.48 -1.02 -9.60
N TYR A 260 -6.95 -1.09 -10.80
CA TYR A 260 -6.99 -0.01 -11.80
C TYR A 260 -7.71 -0.47 -13.07
N THR A 261 -8.44 0.45 -13.70
CA THR A 261 -8.93 0.25 -15.07
C THR A 261 -7.80 0.41 -16.08
N GLU A 262 -8.04 0.08 -17.35
CA GLU A 262 -7.09 0.30 -18.45
C GLU A 262 -6.70 1.76 -18.60
N GLU A 263 -7.65 2.68 -18.38
CA GLU A 263 -7.42 4.13 -18.43
C GLU A 263 -6.64 4.65 -17.22
N GLY A 264 -6.37 3.80 -16.24
CA GLY A 264 -5.63 4.14 -15.03
C GLY A 264 -6.48 4.76 -13.91
N TYR A 265 -7.81 4.61 -13.95
CA TYR A 265 -8.67 4.96 -12.84
C TYR A 265 -8.53 3.95 -11.72
N VAL A 266 -8.55 4.40 -10.47
CA VAL A 266 -8.61 3.52 -9.31
C VAL A 266 -10.02 2.97 -9.17
N ALA A 267 -10.19 1.67 -9.42
CA ALA A 267 -11.49 1.01 -9.37
C ALA A 267 -11.86 0.58 -7.94
N ALA A 268 -10.91 0.01 -7.22
CA ALA A 268 -11.09 -0.38 -5.83
C ALA A 268 -9.76 -0.43 -5.08
N GLY A 269 -9.83 -0.40 -3.75
CA GLY A 269 -8.70 -0.68 -2.87
C GLY A 269 -9.14 -1.48 -1.66
N GLY A 270 -8.33 -2.44 -1.22
CA GLY A 270 -8.58 -3.23 -0.01
C GLY A 270 -7.29 -3.61 0.69
N VAL A 271 -7.38 -4.05 1.93
CA VAL A 271 -6.25 -4.54 2.73
C VAL A 271 -6.02 -6.01 2.42
N ILE A 272 -4.84 -6.37 1.94
CA ILE A 272 -4.46 -7.76 1.66
C ILE A 272 -4.62 -8.58 2.94
N LYS A 273 -5.39 -9.66 2.86
CA LYS A 273 -5.54 -10.67 3.91
C LYS A 273 -4.43 -11.71 3.79
N ASP A 274 -4.22 -12.45 4.84
CA ASP A 274 -3.32 -13.59 4.78
C ASP A 274 -3.86 -14.59 3.75
N SER A 275 -3.00 -14.99 2.83
CA SER A 275 -3.34 -16.03 1.85
C SER A 275 -2.60 -17.28 2.28
N PRO A 276 -3.30 -18.39 2.52
CA PRO A 276 -2.66 -19.66 2.80
C PRO A 276 -1.60 -19.96 1.73
N ILE A 277 -0.53 -20.60 2.15
CA ILE A 277 0.45 -21.18 1.21
C ILE A 277 -0.29 -22.35 0.58
N ASP A 278 -0.50 -22.31 -0.77
CA ASP A 278 -1.07 -23.41 -1.54
C ASP A 278 -0.20 -24.67 -1.42
#